data_b0860eb4619eb0e2d8787c90c63eb065
#
_entry.id   b0860eb4619eb0e2d8787c90c63eb065
#
_cell.length_a   1.000
_cell.length_b   1.000
_cell.length_c   1.000
_cell.angle_alpha   90.00
_cell.angle_beta   90.00
_cell.angle_gamma   90.00
#
_symmetry.space_group_name_H-M   'P 1'
#
loop_
_entity.id
_entity.type
_entity.pdbx_description
1 polymer ?
#
loop_
_entity_poly.entity_id
_entity_poly.type
_entity_poly.pdbx_seq_one_letter_code
_entity_poly.pdbx_strand_id
1 'polypeptide(L)'
;MTRYYENTSFTFEEPESWTLDHVLRHYAASQPDATLLKTPADGLQWTYAEMLGSAERIAGALVTEGGQYGDRVVIMAFNSSRFVRTWFGTALAGMAEVPINTSYEGEFLRHQVVTVGARWAVIDDVFAERWVAVAEHARGVEKFWVIDTGRGSEAVELLRSHGWQAEQWEALEEGPVLDLPTPKAQDLGAIFFTSGTTGPSKGVAMPHSHLYFFAQEVVNLTHLTNVDTYLTTTPLFHGNAQFMAVYPALVAGASAAVRPKFSASKWIDHIRESGATVTNFVGVMMDFAWKQPERPDDLDNPLRAVYAAPTASTIVEQFKRRYGVESFVDAFGLTETGAPILSPYGVDRPPGAAGLQAKGWFDIRLVDPETDREVPVGEVGELVVRPVRPWTCSMGYYGMPEKTLEAWRNLWFHTGDALKRDEQGWYYFVDRYKDALRRRGENISSYEVEQAILSHPAVAECAVIGVPADVEAGEDEVLAAIVASEPVDPAEVLQWCDGKLPPFVIPRFVRMLDVLPKTPSEKVRKAVLREDGITADAFDRSGAPAR
;
A
#
# COMPACT_ATOMS: atom_id res chain seq x y z
N MET A 1 -25.47 20.43 14.50
CA MET A 1 -25.74 18.98 14.48
C MET A 1 -24.51 18.32 13.89
N THR A 2 -23.90 17.36 14.59
CA THR A 2 -22.71 16.64 14.13
C THR A 2 -23.02 15.88 12.85
N ARG A 3 -22.21 16.04 11.80
CA ARG A 3 -22.34 15.35 10.52
C ARG A 3 -21.58 14.04 10.54
N TYR A 4 -22.04 13.09 9.72
CA TYR A 4 -21.39 11.80 9.48
C TYR A 4 -21.36 11.53 7.99
N TYR A 5 -20.47 10.62 7.56
CA TYR A 5 -20.54 10.05 6.23
C TYR A 5 -21.68 9.02 6.22
N GLU A 6 -22.66 9.22 5.31
CA GLU A 6 -23.94 8.48 5.36
C GLU A 6 -24.02 7.33 4.34
N ASN A 7 -23.25 7.40 3.24
CA ASN A 7 -23.27 6.36 2.20
C ASN A 7 -22.52 5.11 2.63
N THR A 8 -23.11 4.31 3.51
CA THR A 8 -22.52 3.09 4.11
C THR A 8 -23.26 1.82 3.68
N SER A 9 -23.87 1.80 2.48
CA SER A 9 -24.50 0.63 1.87
C SER A 9 -23.46 -0.37 1.36
N PHE A 10 -23.91 -1.60 1.11
CA PHE A 10 -23.10 -2.66 0.49
C PHE A 10 -23.68 -3.05 -0.86
N THR A 11 -22.82 -3.35 -1.84
CA THR A 11 -23.23 -3.91 -3.15
C THR A 11 -23.77 -5.33 -2.97
N PHE A 12 -23.13 -6.11 -2.11
CA PHE A 12 -23.58 -7.43 -1.67
C PHE A 12 -23.87 -7.34 -0.17
N GLU A 13 -25.12 -7.51 0.25
CA GLU A 13 -25.51 -7.28 1.64
C GLU A 13 -25.07 -8.40 2.60
N GLU A 14 -25.04 -9.64 2.10
CA GLU A 14 -24.73 -10.82 2.91
C GLU A 14 -23.22 -10.97 3.10
N PRO A 15 -22.71 -11.00 4.34
CA PRO A 15 -21.27 -11.10 4.62
C PRO A 15 -20.57 -12.30 3.97
N GLU A 16 -21.28 -13.40 3.77
CA GLU A 16 -20.79 -14.60 3.09
C GLU A 16 -20.36 -14.33 1.64
N SER A 17 -20.92 -13.28 1.02
CA SER A 17 -20.61 -12.84 -0.34
C SER A 17 -19.35 -11.97 -0.42
N TRP A 18 -18.75 -11.58 0.71
CA TRP A 18 -17.62 -10.65 0.75
C TRP A 18 -16.28 -11.35 0.49
N THR A 19 -16.22 -12.06 -0.62
CA THR A 19 -15.01 -12.71 -1.13
C THR A 19 -14.78 -12.34 -2.58
N LEU A 20 -13.52 -12.27 -3.00
CA LEU A 20 -13.17 -12.03 -4.40
C LEU A 20 -13.76 -13.10 -5.32
N ASP A 21 -13.74 -14.37 -4.90
CA ASP A 21 -14.31 -15.50 -5.63
C ASP A 21 -15.79 -15.30 -5.91
N HIS A 22 -16.59 -14.98 -4.88
CA HIS A 22 -18.03 -14.75 -5.04
C HIS A 22 -18.32 -13.61 -6.01
N VAL A 23 -17.66 -12.47 -5.82
CA VAL A 23 -17.89 -11.26 -6.65
C VAL A 23 -17.50 -11.51 -8.10
N LEU A 24 -16.35 -12.16 -8.35
CA LEU A 24 -15.89 -12.49 -9.70
C LEU A 24 -16.87 -13.46 -10.41
N ARG A 25 -17.30 -14.52 -9.72
CA ARG A 25 -18.27 -15.48 -10.28
C ARG A 25 -19.62 -14.84 -10.56
N HIS A 26 -20.09 -13.96 -9.67
CA HIS A 26 -21.34 -13.23 -9.89
C HIS A 26 -21.32 -12.44 -11.20
N TYR A 27 -20.27 -11.65 -11.45
CA TYR A 27 -20.21 -10.84 -12.66
C TYR A 27 -19.79 -11.64 -13.90
N ALA A 28 -19.00 -12.69 -13.76
CA ALA A 28 -18.74 -13.61 -14.87
C ALA A 28 -20.01 -14.34 -15.35
N ALA A 29 -20.97 -14.55 -14.46
CA ALA A 29 -22.27 -15.13 -14.83
C ALA A 29 -23.26 -14.08 -15.37
N SER A 30 -23.28 -12.86 -14.82
CA SER A 30 -24.29 -11.84 -15.16
C SER A 30 -23.89 -10.93 -16.33
N GLN A 31 -22.58 -10.71 -16.53
CA GLN A 31 -22.03 -9.88 -17.62
C GLN A 31 -20.70 -10.45 -18.17
N PRO A 32 -20.69 -11.69 -18.70
CA PRO A 32 -19.47 -12.42 -19.06
C PRO A 32 -18.57 -11.68 -20.04
N ASP A 33 -19.14 -10.98 -21.00
CA ASP A 33 -18.44 -10.29 -22.08
C ASP A 33 -18.02 -8.85 -21.73
N ALA A 34 -18.42 -8.33 -20.56
CA ALA A 34 -17.99 -7.02 -20.11
C ALA A 34 -16.51 -7.05 -19.74
N THR A 35 -15.79 -5.98 -20.05
CA THR A 35 -14.35 -5.87 -19.73
C THR A 35 -14.16 -5.58 -18.24
N LEU A 36 -13.44 -6.47 -17.53
CA LEU A 36 -13.02 -6.22 -16.15
C LEU A 36 -11.67 -5.52 -16.08
N LEU A 37 -10.68 -6.01 -16.84
CA LEU A 37 -9.30 -5.50 -16.75
C LEU A 37 -8.82 -5.02 -18.13
N LYS A 38 -8.21 -3.84 -18.15
CA LYS A 38 -7.48 -3.27 -19.28
C LYS A 38 -6.03 -3.04 -18.87
N THR A 39 -5.08 -3.49 -19.69
CA THR A 39 -3.66 -3.14 -19.58
C THR A 39 -3.23 -2.39 -20.85
N PRO A 40 -3.52 -1.07 -20.93
CA PRO A 40 -3.34 -0.31 -22.17
C PRO A 40 -1.90 -0.23 -22.66
N ALA A 41 -0.91 -0.51 -21.81
CA ALA A 41 0.51 -0.50 -22.19
C ALA A 41 0.89 -1.67 -23.12
N ASP A 42 0.22 -2.82 -22.98
CA ASP A 42 0.40 -4.01 -23.83
C ASP A 42 -0.79 -4.26 -24.77
N GLY A 43 -1.83 -3.41 -24.70
CA GLY A 43 -3.03 -3.48 -25.53
C GLY A 43 -3.97 -4.64 -25.16
N LEU A 44 -3.79 -5.27 -24.00
CA LEU A 44 -4.61 -6.40 -23.57
C LEU A 44 -5.87 -5.94 -22.82
N GLN A 45 -6.93 -6.72 -23.00
CA GLN A 45 -8.17 -6.60 -22.24
C GLN A 45 -8.66 -7.99 -21.85
N TRP A 46 -9.30 -8.08 -20.69
CA TRP A 46 -9.81 -9.30 -20.11
C TRP A 46 -11.27 -9.09 -19.71
N THR A 47 -12.16 -9.88 -20.26
CA THR A 47 -13.56 -9.91 -19.84
C THR A 47 -13.70 -10.57 -18.47
N TYR A 48 -14.88 -10.44 -17.85
CA TYR A 48 -15.17 -11.14 -16.60
C TYR A 48 -15.07 -12.66 -16.75
N ALA A 49 -15.57 -13.22 -17.87
CA ALA A 49 -15.49 -14.65 -18.13
C ALA A 49 -14.03 -15.12 -18.34
N GLU A 50 -13.24 -14.38 -19.11
CA GLU A 50 -11.83 -14.71 -19.35
C GLU A 50 -11.00 -14.61 -18.07
N MET A 51 -11.27 -13.59 -17.23
CA MET A 51 -10.61 -13.44 -15.94
C MET A 51 -10.93 -14.59 -15.00
N LEU A 52 -12.20 -14.99 -14.91
CA LEU A 52 -12.61 -16.15 -14.11
C LEU A 52 -11.93 -17.43 -14.60
N GLY A 53 -11.98 -17.71 -15.91
CA GLY A 53 -11.35 -18.89 -16.47
C GLY A 53 -9.83 -18.94 -16.27
N SER A 54 -9.14 -17.79 -16.33
CA SER A 54 -7.72 -17.70 -16.00
C SER A 54 -7.47 -17.95 -14.51
N ALA A 55 -8.24 -17.31 -13.64
CA ALA A 55 -8.10 -17.47 -12.19
C ALA A 55 -8.35 -18.91 -11.74
N GLU A 56 -9.33 -19.61 -12.35
CA GLU A 56 -9.62 -21.03 -12.06
C GLU A 56 -8.46 -21.95 -12.48
N ARG A 57 -7.83 -21.70 -13.63
CA ARG A 57 -6.65 -22.47 -14.06
C ARG A 57 -5.46 -22.23 -13.14
N ILE A 58 -5.19 -20.98 -12.77
CA ILE A 58 -4.11 -20.64 -11.83
C ILE A 58 -4.37 -21.30 -10.46
N ALA A 59 -5.60 -21.23 -9.96
CA ALA A 59 -5.98 -21.90 -8.71
C ALA A 59 -5.74 -23.41 -8.79
N GLY A 60 -6.15 -24.06 -9.90
CA GLY A 60 -5.91 -25.47 -10.13
C GLY A 60 -4.44 -25.84 -10.25
N ALA A 61 -3.61 -24.99 -10.88
CA ALA A 61 -2.17 -25.19 -10.94
C ALA A 61 -1.54 -25.16 -9.54
N LEU A 62 -1.86 -24.13 -8.73
CA LEU A 62 -1.36 -23.99 -7.36
C LEU A 62 -1.71 -25.20 -6.49
N VAL A 63 -2.95 -25.71 -6.58
CA VAL A 63 -3.39 -26.90 -5.82
C VAL A 63 -2.73 -28.18 -6.35
N THR A 64 -2.57 -28.33 -7.66
CA THR A 64 -1.90 -29.49 -8.26
C THR A 64 -0.43 -29.58 -7.85
N GLU A 65 0.23 -28.44 -7.64
CA GLU A 65 1.60 -28.36 -7.13
C GLU A 65 1.69 -28.63 -5.60
N GLY A 66 0.59 -29.01 -4.96
CA GLY A 66 0.52 -29.34 -3.55
C GLY A 66 0.20 -28.16 -2.62
N GLY A 67 -0.28 -27.07 -3.19
CA GLY A 67 -0.80 -25.93 -2.42
C GLY A 67 -2.04 -26.31 -1.63
N GLN A 68 -2.12 -25.84 -0.39
CA GLN A 68 -3.22 -26.12 0.53
C GLN A 68 -4.00 -24.84 0.84
N TYR A 69 -5.26 -25.02 1.19
CA TYR A 69 -6.09 -23.93 1.67
C TYR A 69 -5.43 -23.19 2.84
N GLY A 70 -5.34 -21.86 2.75
CA GLY A 70 -4.66 -21.03 3.73
C GLY A 70 -3.14 -20.88 3.52
N ASP A 71 -2.55 -21.53 2.49
CA ASP A 71 -1.16 -21.28 2.12
C ASP A 71 -0.96 -19.83 1.63
N ARG A 72 0.29 -19.38 1.58
CA ARG A 72 0.68 -18.03 1.15
C ARG A 72 1.42 -18.12 -0.17
N VAL A 73 1.03 -17.25 -1.10
CA VAL A 73 1.68 -17.07 -2.39
C VAL A 73 2.30 -15.67 -2.45
N VAL A 74 3.62 -15.60 -2.54
CA VAL A 74 4.32 -14.33 -2.71
C VAL A 74 4.18 -13.86 -4.16
N ILE A 75 3.90 -12.55 -4.34
CA ILE A 75 3.88 -11.90 -5.65
C ILE A 75 4.84 -10.72 -5.62
N MET A 76 5.96 -10.83 -6.35
CA MET A 76 6.93 -9.74 -6.53
C MET A 76 7.06 -9.41 -8.01
N ALA A 77 6.14 -8.61 -8.51
CA ALA A 77 6.02 -8.30 -9.93
C ALA A 77 5.57 -6.85 -10.15
N PHE A 78 5.88 -6.30 -11.32
CA PHE A 78 5.37 -5.02 -11.77
C PHE A 78 3.88 -5.11 -12.15
N ASN A 79 3.26 -3.96 -12.30
CA ASN A 79 1.87 -3.85 -12.75
C ASN A 79 1.67 -4.53 -14.12
N SER A 80 0.88 -5.57 -14.14
CA SER A 80 0.57 -6.35 -15.34
C SER A 80 -0.72 -7.13 -15.17
N SER A 81 -1.28 -7.64 -16.26
CA SER A 81 -2.40 -8.58 -16.21
C SER A 81 -2.02 -9.89 -15.49
N ARG A 82 -0.75 -10.32 -15.58
CA ARG A 82 -0.26 -11.52 -14.91
C ARG A 82 -0.29 -11.37 -13.39
N PHE A 83 0.03 -10.19 -12.87
CA PHE A 83 -0.10 -9.90 -11.43
C PHE A 83 -1.54 -10.08 -10.97
N VAL A 84 -2.50 -9.39 -11.62
CA VAL A 84 -3.92 -9.44 -11.24
C VAL A 84 -4.47 -10.85 -11.34
N ARG A 85 -4.13 -11.59 -12.39
CA ARG A 85 -4.57 -12.97 -12.61
C ARG A 85 -4.00 -13.93 -11.57
N THR A 86 -2.73 -13.74 -11.17
CA THR A 86 -2.12 -14.49 -10.07
C THR A 86 -2.83 -14.22 -8.74
N TRP A 87 -3.07 -12.95 -8.43
CA TRP A 87 -3.83 -12.56 -7.23
C TRP A 87 -5.20 -13.21 -7.19
N PHE A 88 -5.97 -13.12 -8.29
CA PHE A 88 -7.31 -13.70 -8.38
C PHE A 88 -7.27 -15.23 -8.27
N GLY A 89 -6.33 -15.88 -8.97
CA GLY A 89 -6.16 -17.34 -8.87
C GLY A 89 -5.76 -17.80 -7.47
N THR A 90 -4.90 -17.05 -6.80
CA THR A 90 -4.53 -17.30 -5.39
C THR A 90 -5.75 -17.23 -4.49
N ALA A 91 -6.60 -16.21 -4.66
CA ALA A 91 -7.82 -16.05 -3.89
C ALA A 91 -8.83 -17.20 -4.13
N LEU A 92 -9.01 -17.63 -5.40
CA LEU A 92 -9.90 -18.76 -5.75
C LEU A 92 -9.38 -20.09 -5.21
N ALA A 93 -8.06 -20.25 -5.06
CA ALA A 93 -7.46 -21.42 -4.42
C ALA A 93 -7.67 -21.46 -2.90
N GLY A 94 -8.29 -20.43 -2.31
CA GLY A 94 -8.41 -20.28 -0.86
C GLY A 94 -7.06 -20.02 -0.18
N MET A 95 -6.12 -19.43 -0.92
CA MET A 95 -4.78 -19.07 -0.45
C MET A 95 -4.67 -17.55 -0.26
N ALA A 96 -3.70 -17.12 0.56
CA ALA A 96 -3.46 -15.71 0.81
C ALA A 96 -2.34 -15.18 -0.09
N GLU A 97 -2.59 -14.07 -0.79
CA GLU A 97 -1.52 -13.37 -1.48
C GLU A 97 -0.61 -12.61 -0.50
N VAL A 98 0.65 -12.51 -0.86
CA VAL A 98 1.65 -11.70 -0.15
C VAL A 98 2.38 -10.84 -1.19
N PRO A 99 1.84 -9.66 -1.52
CA PRO A 99 2.48 -8.78 -2.48
C PRO A 99 3.71 -8.11 -1.84
N ILE A 100 4.84 -8.21 -2.53
CA ILE A 100 6.12 -7.65 -2.08
C ILE A 100 6.48 -6.43 -2.94
N ASN A 101 6.91 -5.36 -2.28
CA ASN A 101 7.41 -4.17 -2.94
C ASN A 101 8.60 -4.54 -3.86
N THR A 102 8.47 -4.17 -5.14
CA THR A 102 9.47 -4.45 -6.18
C THR A 102 10.80 -3.75 -5.99
N SER A 103 10.91 -2.82 -5.04
CA SER A 103 12.16 -2.18 -4.66
C SER A 103 12.90 -2.92 -3.53
N TYR A 104 12.29 -3.95 -2.93
CA TYR A 104 12.90 -4.64 -1.80
C TYR A 104 13.98 -5.62 -2.25
N GLU A 105 15.05 -5.64 -1.46
CA GLU A 105 16.20 -6.51 -1.60
C GLU A 105 16.86 -6.74 -0.24
N GLY A 106 17.82 -7.64 -0.15
CA GLY A 106 18.60 -7.89 1.08
C GLY A 106 17.70 -8.15 2.29
N GLU A 107 17.93 -7.41 3.37
CA GLU A 107 17.24 -7.60 4.66
C GLU A 107 15.72 -7.36 4.58
N PHE A 108 15.25 -6.38 3.79
CA PHE A 108 13.83 -6.13 3.63
C PHE A 108 13.11 -7.32 2.98
N LEU A 109 13.66 -7.85 1.90
CA LEU A 109 13.13 -9.05 1.24
C LEU A 109 13.19 -10.26 2.18
N ARG A 110 14.36 -10.49 2.80
CA ARG A 110 14.58 -11.57 3.76
C ARG A 110 13.53 -11.56 4.86
N HIS A 111 13.33 -10.41 5.51
CA HIS A 111 12.39 -10.28 6.62
C HIS A 111 10.96 -10.70 6.21
N GLN A 112 10.48 -10.22 5.08
CA GLN A 112 9.11 -10.52 4.63
C GLN A 112 8.95 -12.00 4.27
N VAL A 113 9.89 -12.56 3.51
CA VAL A 113 9.85 -13.97 3.09
C VAL A 113 9.88 -14.91 4.29
N VAL A 114 10.75 -14.65 5.26
CA VAL A 114 10.86 -15.45 6.49
C VAL A 114 9.59 -15.33 7.34
N THR A 115 9.05 -14.11 7.48
CA THR A 115 7.86 -13.86 8.31
C THR A 115 6.64 -14.64 7.80
N VAL A 116 6.40 -14.65 6.49
CA VAL A 116 5.20 -15.29 5.95
C VAL A 116 5.35 -16.79 5.76
N GLY A 117 6.58 -17.31 5.62
CA GLY A 117 6.84 -18.73 5.41
C GLY A 117 6.11 -19.27 4.17
N ALA A 118 6.11 -18.48 3.08
CA ALA A 118 5.46 -18.88 1.84
C ALA A 118 6.23 -20.02 1.16
N ARG A 119 5.48 -20.96 0.54
CA ARG A 119 6.05 -22.06 -0.27
C ARG A 119 6.14 -21.68 -1.75
N TRP A 120 5.35 -20.74 -2.20
CA TRP A 120 5.15 -20.37 -3.60
C TRP A 120 5.50 -18.91 -3.82
N ALA A 121 6.16 -18.62 -4.95
CA ALA A 121 6.47 -17.26 -5.35
C ALA A 121 6.25 -17.06 -6.86
N VAL A 122 5.58 -15.97 -7.21
CA VAL A 122 5.48 -15.45 -8.57
C VAL A 122 6.30 -14.17 -8.65
N ILE A 123 7.26 -14.13 -9.57
CA ILE A 123 8.17 -12.98 -9.66
C ILE A 123 8.40 -12.57 -11.12
N ASP A 124 8.67 -11.28 -11.37
CA ASP A 124 9.28 -10.90 -12.63
C ASP A 124 10.75 -11.37 -12.68
N ASP A 125 11.22 -11.73 -13.87
CA ASP A 125 12.55 -12.28 -14.11
C ASP A 125 13.70 -11.40 -13.57
N VAL A 126 13.50 -10.09 -13.59
CA VAL A 126 14.48 -9.11 -13.10
C VAL A 126 14.74 -9.18 -11.58
N PHE A 127 13.91 -9.87 -10.84
CA PHE A 127 14.06 -10.04 -9.38
C PHE A 127 14.76 -11.33 -8.97
N ALA A 128 15.03 -12.25 -9.90
CA ALA A 128 15.63 -13.55 -9.58
C ALA A 128 16.96 -13.44 -8.80
N GLU A 129 17.83 -12.51 -9.17
CA GLU A 129 19.12 -12.29 -8.50
C GLU A 129 18.93 -11.83 -7.04
N ARG A 130 17.89 -11.02 -6.74
CA ARG A 130 17.57 -10.58 -5.37
C ARG A 130 17.11 -11.74 -4.48
N TRP A 131 16.36 -12.68 -5.06
CA TRP A 131 15.95 -13.90 -4.36
C TRP A 131 17.13 -14.82 -4.09
N VAL A 132 18.05 -14.95 -5.04
CA VAL A 132 19.30 -15.68 -4.85
C VAL A 132 20.15 -15.08 -3.71
N ALA A 133 20.22 -13.76 -3.62
CA ALA A 133 20.95 -13.08 -2.54
C ALA A 133 20.42 -13.39 -1.13
N VAL A 134 19.16 -13.82 -1.00
CA VAL A 134 18.52 -14.20 0.28
C VAL A 134 18.25 -15.71 0.39
N ALA A 135 18.80 -16.53 -0.50
CA ALA A 135 18.48 -17.96 -0.65
C ALA A 135 18.60 -18.77 0.65
N GLU A 136 19.62 -18.49 1.48
CA GLU A 136 19.82 -19.19 2.75
C GLU A 136 18.63 -19.03 3.72
N HIS A 137 17.88 -17.93 3.60
CA HIS A 137 16.75 -17.59 4.43
C HIS A 137 15.40 -17.94 3.75
N ALA A 138 15.39 -18.03 2.42
CA ALA A 138 14.21 -18.33 1.63
C ALA A 138 13.99 -19.83 1.37
N ARG A 139 14.59 -20.71 2.19
CA ARG A 139 14.53 -22.19 2.03
C ARG A 139 13.13 -22.77 2.13
N GLY A 140 12.17 -22.01 2.68
CA GLY A 140 10.77 -22.41 2.72
C GLY A 140 10.06 -22.30 1.37
N VAL A 141 10.58 -21.49 0.45
CA VAL A 141 10.04 -21.39 -0.90
C VAL A 141 10.45 -22.63 -1.70
N GLU A 142 9.46 -23.33 -2.23
CA GLU A 142 9.67 -24.59 -2.96
C GLU A 142 9.70 -24.36 -4.47
N LYS A 143 8.82 -23.47 -4.97
CA LYS A 143 8.67 -23.23 -6.41
C LYS A 143 8.47 -21.76 -6.75
N PHE A 144 9.06 -21.35 -7.87
CA PHE A 144 8.89 -20.07 -8.50
C PHE A 144 8.17 -20.21 -9.85
N TRP A 145 7.26 -19.25 -10.12
CA TRP A 145 6.77 -18.99 -11.47
C TRP A 145 7.29 -17.61 -11.89
N VAL A 146 8.01 -17.60 -13.00
CA VAL A 146 8.74 -16.43 -13.49
C VAL A 146 7.96 -15.75 -14.61
N ILE A 147 7.56 -14.52 -14.41
CA ILE A 147 7.00 -13.65 -15.44
C ILE A 147 8.15 -13.16 -16.32
N ASP A 148 8.11 -13.50 -17.59
CA ASP A 148 9.13 -13.09 -18.57
C ASP A 148 8.91 -11.61 -18.96
N THR A 149 9.91 -10.79 -18.66
CA THR A 149 10.01 -9.39 -19.10
C THR A 149 11.19 -9.16 -20.05
N GLY A 150 11.83 -10.24 -20.50
CA GLY A 150 12.94 -10.27 -21.46
C GLY A 150 14.10 -11.21 -21.09
N ARG A 151 14.12 -11.75 -19.86
CA ARG A 151 15.15 -12.65 -19.34
C ARG A 151 14.58 -13.89 -18.64
N GLY A 152 13.34 -14.26 -18.93
CA GLY A 152 12.60 -15.28 -18.20
C GLY A 152 13.31 -16.65 -18.17
N SER A 153 13.88 -17.12 -19.29
CA SER A 153 14.62 -18.40 -19.33
C SER A 153 15.88 -18.36 -18.46
N GLU A 154 16.64 -17.25 -18.49
CA GLU A 154 17.85 -17.07 -17.66
C GLU A 154 17.51 -17.06 -16.17
N ALA A 155 16.42 -16.39 -15.79
CA ALA A 155 15.95 -16.32 -14.42
C ALA A 155 15.50 -17.70 -13.90
N VAL A 156 14.78 -18.48 -14.72
CA VAL A 156 14.39 -19.86 -14.38
C VAL A 156 15.61 -20.74 -14.15
N GLU A 157 16.62 -20.67 -15.03
CA GLU A 157 17.85 -21.44 -14.88
C GLU A 157 18.65 -21.02 -13.63
N LEU A 158 18.71 -19.71 -13.37
CA LEU A 158 19.36 -19.17 -12.20
C LEU A 158 18.73 -19.70 -10.90
N LEU A 159 17.41 -19.65 -10.77
CA LEU A 159 16.69 -20.16 -9.59
C LEU A 159 16.89 -21.67 -9.42
N ARG A 160 16.82 -22.44 -10.51
CA ARG A 160 17.07 -23.90 -10.50
C ARG A 160 18.49 -24.23 -10.04
N SER A 161 19.48 -23.45 -10.45
CA SER A 161 20.88 -23.65 -10.04
C SER A 161 21.11 -23.46 -8.54
N HIS A 162 20.20 -22.76 -7.85
CA HIS A 162 20.20 -22.56 -6.40
C HIS A 162 19.26 -23.53 -5.65
N GLY A 163 18.74 -24.55 -6.34
CA GLY A 163 18.01 -25.65 -5.73
C GLY A 163 16.51 -25.48 -5.64
N TRP A 164 15.95 -24.43 -6.21
CA TRP A 164 14.51 -24.24 -6.30
C TRP A 164 13.90 -24.90 -7.55
N GLN A 165 12.64 -25.28 -7.47
CA GLN A 165 11.85 -25.50 -8.66
C GLN A 165 11.48 -24.14 -9.27
N ALA A 166 11.57 -24.00 -10.57
CA ALA A 166 11.19 -22.79 -11.26
C ALA A 166 10.66 -23.08 -12.67
N GLU A 167 9.63 -22.38 -13.08
CA GLU A 167 9.00 -22.48 -14.40
C GLU A 167 8.60 -21.09 -14.89
N GLN A 168 8.26 -20.99 -16.18
CA GLN A 168 7.65 -19.79 -16.72
C GLN A 168 6.23 -19.63 -16.14
N TRP A 169 5.81 -18.38 -15.96
CA TRP A 169 4.51 -18.05 -15.38
C TRP A 169 3.34 -18.67 -16.16
N GLU A 170 3.48 -18.85 -17.46
CA GLU A 170 2.48 -19.42 -18.36
C GLU A 170 2.05 -20.83 -17.95
N ALA A 171 2.91 -21.57 -17.25
CA ALA A 171 2.57 -22.89 -16.70
C ALA A 171 1.40 -22.85 -15.69
N LEU A 172 1.19 -21.70 -15.01
CA LEU A 172 0.02 -21.51 -14.15
C LEU A 172 -1.30 -21.52 -14.95
N GLU A 173 -1.30 -21.05 -16.17
CA GLU A 173 -2.48 -21.01 -17.03
C GLU A 173 -2.81 -22.35 -17.70
N GLU A 174 -1.92 -23.32 -17.61
CA GLU A 174 -2.12 -24.68 -18.07
C GLU A 174 -2.75 -25.58 -17.00
N GLY A 175 -2.97 -25.06 -15.79
CA GLY A 175 -3.58 -25.78 -14.68
C GLY A 175 -5.00 -26.25 -14.98
N PRO A 176 -5.43 -27.37 -14.37
CA PRO A 176 -6.79 -27.89 -14.52
C PRO A 176 -7.80 -26.99 -13.80
N VAL A 177 -9.00 -26.87 -14.34
CA VAL A 177 -10.13 -26.31 -13.59
C VAL A 177 -10.62 -27.36 -12.60
N LEU A 178 -10.55 -27.07 -11.32
CA LEU A 178 -10.91 -27.96 -10.22
C LEU A 178 -12.14 -27.44 -9.48
N ASP A 179 -12.91 -28.35 -8.90
CA ASP A 179 -13.95 -28.00 -7.93
C ASP A 179 -13.28 -27.79 -6.55
N LEU A 180 -13.00 -26.54 -6.22
CA LEU A 180 -12.28 -26.16 -5.01
C LEU A 180 -13.25 -25.66 -3.93
N PRO A 181 -12.89 -25.81 -2.64
CA PRO A 181 -13.66 -25.20 -1.55
C PRO A 181 -13.76 -23.69 -1.72
N THR A 182 -14.97 -23.15 -1.66
CA THR A 182 -15.20 -21.69 -1.71
C THR A 182 -14.58 -20.99 -0.51
N PRO A 183 -13.76 -19.97 -0.70
CA PRO A 183 -13.21 -19.16 0.39
C PRO A 183 -14.31 -18.49 1.21
N LYS A 184 -14.15 -18.44 2.52
CA LYS A 184 -15.09 -17.78 3.43
C LYS A 184 -14.64 -16.34 3.69
N ALA A 185 -15.61 -15.49 4.00
CA ALA A 185 -15.35 -14.08 4.29
C ALA A 185 -14.29 -13.85 5.39
N GLN A 186 -14.25 -14.71 6.41
CA GLN A 186 -13.31 -14.63 7.53
C GLN A 186 -11.95 -15.28 7.26
N ASP A 187 -11.76 -15.99 6.15
CA ASP A 187 -10.49 -16.66 5.86
C ASP A 187 -9.44 -15.64 5.41
N LEU A 188 -8.16 -15.95 5.66
CA LEU A 188 -7.05 -15.09 5.29
C LEU A 188 -6.97 -14.96 3.77
N GLY A 189 -7.15 -13.75 3.25
CA GLY A 189 -7.08 -13.44 1.83
C GLY A 189 -5.77 -12.80 1.40
N ALA A 190 -5.12 -12.04 2.31
CA ALA A 190 -3.87 -11.35 2.00
C ALA A 190 -3.03 -11.06 3.24
N ILE A 191 -1.71 -10.89 3.06
CA ILE A 191 -0.81 -10.33 4.06
C ILE A 191 -0.08 -9.14 3.43
N PHE A 192 -0.43 -7.92 3.87
CA PHE A 192 0.21 -6.69 3.43
C PHE A 192 1.19 -6.18 4.48
N PHE A 193 2.42 -5.92 4.07
CA PHE A 193 3.42 -5.39 5.00
C PHE A 193 3.30 -3.87 5.13
N THR A 194 3.20 -3.41 6.38
CA THR A 194 3.23 -1.99 6.73
C THR A 194 4.53 -1.65 7.43
N SER A 195 5.08 -0.48 7.13
CA SER A 195 6.26 0.03 7.84
C SER A 195 5.87 0.36 9.28
N GLY A 196 6.37 -0.42 10.22
CA GLY A 196 6.24 -0.12 11.64
C GLY A 196 7.08 1.12 12.03
N THR A 197 6.52 2.03 12.82
CA THR A 197 7.27 3.20 13.32
C THR A 197 8.31 2.86 14.38
N THR A 198 8.31 1.64 14.91
CA THR A 198 9.11 1.23 16.07
C THR A 198 9.68 -0.20 15.93
N GLY A 199 9.89 -0.69 14.71
CA GLY A 199 10.39 -2.05 14.51
C GLY A 199 10.33 -2.48 13.05
N PRO A 200 10.68 -3.73 12.73
CA PRO A 200 10.55 -4.29 11.40
C PRO A 200 9.13 -4.17 10.87
N SER A 201 8.98 -4.16 9.54
CA SER A 201 7.66 -4.13 8.89
C SER A 201 6.79 -5.28 9.40
N LYS A 202 5.50 -4.99 9.62
CA LYS A 202 4.55 -5.95 10.16
C LYS A 202 3.62 -6.42 9.04
N GLY A 203 3.45 -7.72 8.90
CA GLY A 203 2.48 -8.30 7.98
C GLY A 203 1.07 -8.20 8.55
N VAL A 204 0.22 -7.37 7.99
CA VAL A 204 -1.19 -7.24 8.36
C VAL A 204 -1.96 -8.40 7.74
N ALA A 205 -2.52 -9.26 8.58
CA ALA A 205 -3.34 -10.38 8.13
C ALA A 205 -4.75 -9.90 7.81
N MET A 206 -5.14 -9.95 6.54
CA MET A 206 -6.40 -9.40 6.06
C MET A 206 -7.34 -10.51 5.61
N PRO A 207 -8.52 -10.67 6.24
CA PRO A 207 -9.52 -11.61 5.77
C PRO A 207 -10.17 -11.10 4.47
N HIS A 208 -10.78 -12.00 3.69
CA HIS A 208 -11.46 -11.64 2.43
C HIS A 208 -12.49 -10.52 2.63
N SER A 209 -13.25 -10.56 3.71
CA SER A 209 -14.24 -9.52 4.02
C SER A 209 -13.60 -8.15 4.26
N HIS A 210 -12.40 -8.08 4.83
CA HIS A 210 -11.70 -6.80 5.00
C HIS A 210 -11.23 -6.23 3.66
N LEU A 211 -10.73 -7.09 2.75
CA LEU A 211 -10.36 -6.71 1.39
C LEU A 211 -11.58 -6.21 0.60
N TYR A 212 -12.69 -6.95 0.66
CA TYR A 212 -13.97 -6.54 0.06
C TYR A 212 -14.44 -5.21 0.64
N PHE A 213 -14.34 -5.04 1.95
CA PHE A 213 -14.81 -3.85 2.65
C PHE A 213 -14.05 -2.59 2.21
N PHE A 214 -12.71 -2.65 2.08
CA PHE A 214 -11.92 -1.58 1.48
C PHE A 214 -12.43 -1.20 0.09
N ALA A 215 -12.70 -2.20 -0.75
CA ALA A 215 -13.22 -1.96 -2.09
C ALA A 215 -14.61 -1.30 -2.05
N GLN A 216 -15.48 -1.75 -1.15
CA GLN A 216 -16.82 -1.17 -0.97
C GLN A 216 -16.76 0.29 -0.51
N GLU A 217 -15.81 0.63 0.41
CA GLU A 217 -15.59 2.03 0.82
C GLU A 217 -15.33 2.93 -0.39
N VAL A 218 -14.50 2.48 -1.32
CA VAL A 218 -14.15 3.25 -2.53
C VAL A 218 -15.30 3.30 -3.52
N VAL A 219 -16.05 2.21 -3.70
CA VAL A 219 -17.26 2.20 -4.53
C VAL A 219 -18.22 3.31 -4.07
N ASN A 220 -18.47 3.37 -2.76
CA ASN A 220 -19.38 4.36 -2.18
C ASN A 220 -18.81 5.78 -2.22
N LEU A 221 -17.50 5.91 -1.99
CA LEU A 221 -16.80 7.19 -1.94
C LEU A 221 -16.74 7.86 -3.32
N THR A 222 -16.50 7.07 -4.38
CA THR A 222 -16.38 7.56 -5.76
C THR A 222 -17.69 7.47 -6.58
N HIS A 223 -18.75 6.93 -5.96
CA HIS A 223 -20.01 6.60 -6.65
C HIS A 223 -19.77 5.72 -7.90
N LEU A 224 -18.90 4.72 -7.76
CA LEU A 224 -18.50 3.85 -8.86
C LEU A 224 -19.66 2.94 -9.28
N THR A 225 -19.85 2.79 -10.59
CA THR A 225 -20.91 1.98 -11.21
C THR A 225 -20.34 1.12 -12.34
N ASN A 226 -21.12 0.20 -12.86
CA ASN A 226 -20.73 -0.72 -13.92
C ASN A 226 -20.40 -0.07 -15.28
N VAL A 227 -20.70 1.22 -15.47
CA VAL A 227 -20.33 1.96 -16.69
C VAL A 227 -18.99 2.67 -16.58
N ASP A 228 -18.39 2.66 -15.41
CA ASP A 228 -17.14 3.36 -15.12
C ASP A 228 -15.91 2.55 -15.53
N THR A 229 -14.82 3.26 -15.74
CA THR A 229 -13.47 2.69 -15.82
C THR A 229 -12.58 3.37 -14.78
N TYR A 230 -11.98 2.60 -13.88
CA TYR A 230 -11.06 3.09 -12.87
C TYR A 230 -9.62 2.92 -13.34
N LEU A 231 -8.90 4.02 -13.56
CA LEU A 231 -7.48 3.98 -13.91
C LEU A 231 -6.61 4.04 -12.65
N THR A 232 -5.68 3.10 -12.52
CA THR A 232 -4.58 3.18 -11.56
C THR A 232 -3.21 3.08 -12.23
N THR A 233 -2.27 3.84 -11.68
CA THR A 233 -0.85 3.83 -12.06
C THR A 233 0.03 3.55 -10.84
N THR A 234 -0.58 3.34 -9.68
CA THR A 234 0.10 2.95 -8.45
C THR A 234 0.49 1.48 -8.48
N PRO A 235 1.58 1.08 -7.80
CA PRO A 235 2.03 -0.31 -7.81
C PRO A 235 1.01 -1.27 -7.20
N LEU A 236 0.78 -2.42 -7.87
CA LEU A 236 -0.15 -3.45 -7.40
C LEU A 236 0.28 -4.15 -6.10
N PHE A 237 1.54 -4.03 -5.70
CA PHE A 237 1.97 -4.52 -4.38
C PHE A 237 1.52 -3.60 -3.21
N HIS A 238 0.90 -2.46 -3.51
CA HIS A 238 0.26 -1.60 -2.51
C HIS A 238 -1.26 -1.78 -2.51
N GLY A 239 -1.84 -1.73 -1.33
CA GLY A 239 -3.30 -1.76 -1.14
C GLY A 239 -4.04 -0.68 -1.93
N ASN A 240 -3.41 0.47 -2.18
CA ASN A 240 -4.01 1.54 -2.99
C ASN A 240 -4.35 1.08 -4.41
N ALA A 241 -3.50 0.32 -5.11
CA ALA A 241 -3.81 -0.17 -6.44
C ALA A 241 -4.84 -1.32 -6.41
N GLN A 242 -4.72 -2.22 -5.45
CA GLN A 242 -5.59 -3.38 -5.37
C GLN A 242 -6.97 -3.02 -4.79
N PHE A 243 -7.00 -2.54 -3.54
CA PHE A 243 -8.25 -2.35 -2.79
C PHE A 243 -8.92 -1.00 -3.05
N MET A 244 -8.19 -0.05 -3.66
CA MET A 244 -8.74 1.27 -3.96
C MET A 244 -8.90 1.53 -5.46
N ALA A 245 -8.59 0.54 -6.35
CA ALA A 245 -8.82 0.67 -7.78
C ALA A 245 -9.32 -0.63 -8.43
N VAL A 246 -8.54 -1.72 -8.42
CA VAL A 246 -8.91 -2.95 -9.16
C VAL A 246 -10.09 -3.67 -8.50
N TYR A 247 -10.05 -3.87 -7.19
CA TYR A 247 -11.15 -4.54 -6.50
C TYR A 247 -12.43 -3.70 -6.42
N PRO A 248 -12.41 -2.38 -6.20
CA PRO A 248 -13.62 -1.55 -6.35
C PRO A 248 -14.26 -1.66 -7.73
N ALA A 249 -13.46 -1.70 -8.79
CA ALA A 249 -13.98 -1.92 -10.14
C ALA A 249 -14.68 -3.28 -10.24
N LEU A 250 -14.09 -4.35 -9.69
CA LEU A 250 -14.73 -5.66 -9.62
C LEU A 250 -16.03 -5.60 -8.81
N VAL A 251 -16.05 -4.99 -7.61
CA VAL A 251 -17.25 -4.91 -6.75
C VAL A 251 -18.39 -4.13 -7.40
N ALA A 252 -18.06 -3.08 -8.16
CA ALA A 252 -19.06 -2.28 -8.88
C ALA A 252 -19.51 -2.89 -10.22
N GLY A 253 -18.92 -4.00 -10.67
CA GLY A 253 -19.16 -4.53 -12.02
C GLY A 253 -18.57 -3.67 -13.14
N ALA A 254 -17.58 -2.82 -12.82
CA ALA A 254 -16.92 -1.84 -13.68
C ALA A 254 -15.65 -2.42 -14.35
N SER A 255 -14.90 -1.55 -15.05
CA SER A 255 -13.58 -1.88 -15.59
C SER A 255 -12.47 -1.27 -14.77
N ALA A 256 -11.37 -2.00 -14.57
CA ALA A 256 -10.10 -1.46 -14.08
C ALA A 256 -9.11 -1.28 -15.23
N ALA A 257 -8.44 -0.14 -15.30
CA ALA A 257 -7.31 0.08 -16.21
C ALA A 257 -6.02 0.19 -15.38
N VAL A 258 -5.08 -0.71 -15.63
CA VAL A 258 -3.81 -0.77 -14.89
C VAL A 258 -2.67 -0.40 -15.81
N ARG A 259 -1.84 0.56 -15.39
CA ARG A 259 -0.64 0.97 -16.11
C ARG A 259 0.62 0.66 -15.31
N PRO A 260 1.76 0.42 -15.98
CA PRO A 260 3.01 0.04 -15.31
C PRO A 260 3.51 1.07 -14.30
N LYS A 261 3.33 2.38 -14.60
CA LYS A 261 3.79 3.48 -13.74
C LYS A 261 3.09 4.80 -14.04
N PHE A 262 3.14 5.71 -13.09
CA PHE A 262 2.71 7.10 -13.26
C PHE A 262 3.66 7.87 -14.19
N SER A 263 3.08 8.74 -15.00
CA SER A 263 3.79 9.74 -15.80
C SER A 263 2.98 11.04 -15.82
N ALA A 264 3.48 12.06 -15.16
CA ALA A 264 2.79 13.34 -15.05
C ALA A 264 2.47 13.96 -16.43
N SER A 265 3.43 13.93 -17.37
CA SER A 265 3.27 14.49 -18.72
C SER A 265 2.31 13.71 -19.62
N LYS A 266 2.05 12.41 -19.31
CA LYS A 266 1.16 11.54 -20.08
C LYS A 266 -0.14 11.22 -19.33
N TRP A 267 -0.32 11.73 -18.11
CA TRP A 267 -1.42 11.34 -17.25
C TRP A 267 -2.78 11.55 -17.92
N ILE A 268 -3.04 12.73 -18.48
CA ILE A 268 -4.33 13.03 -19.12
C ILE A 268 -4.55 12.19 -20.39
N ASP A 269 -3.48 11.87 -21.12
CA ASP A 269 -3.57 10.99 -22.28
C ASP A 269 -3.89 9.56 -21.84
N HIS A 270 -3.34 9.10 -20.71
CA HIS A 270 -3.67 7.81 -20.13
C HIS A 270 -5.15 7.72 -19.70
N ILE A 271 -5.73 8.82 -19.19
CA ILE A 271 -7.19 8.91 -18.89
C ILE A 271 -7.99 8.69 -20.18
N ARG A 272 -7.64 9.40 -21.25
CA ARG A 272 -8.34 9.29 -22.56
C ARG A 272 -8.22 7.90 -23.17
N GLU A 273 -7.01 7.37 -23.26
CA GLU A 273 -6.72 6.06 -23.84
C GLU A 273 -7.45 4.91 -23.15
N SER A 274 -7.60 5.00 -21.83
CA SER A 274 -8.32 3.99 -21.06
C SER A 274 -9.83 4.22 -21.00
N GLY A 275 -10.30 5.44 -21.35
CA GLY A 275 -11.68 5.87 -21.13
C GLY A 275 -12.01 5.99 -19.63
N ALA A 276 -11.01 6.34 -18.81
CA ALA A 276 -11.16 6.34 -17.36
C ALA A 276 -12.05 7.48 -16.88
N THR A 277 -13.05 7.14 -16.10
CA THR A 277 -13.97 8.09 -15.46
C THR A 277 -13.59 8.36 -14.00
N VAL A 278 -12.78 7.47 -13.41
CA VAL A 278 -12.24 7.58 -12.06
C VAL A 278 -10.77 7.27 -12.06
N THR A 279 -9.99 7.96 -11.24
CA THR A 279 -8.57 7.67 -11.01
C THR A 279 -8.16 7.97 -9.58
N ASN A 280 -6.96 7.52 -9.21
CA ASN A 280 -6.38 7.80 -7.90
C ASN A 280 -5.04 8.54 -8.00
N PHE A 281 -4.78 9.38 -7.02
CA PHE A 281 -3.47 9.98 -6.76
C PHE A 281 -2.99 9.62 -5.34
N VAL A 282 -1.70 9.41 -5.21
CA VAL A 282 -1.03 9.17 -3.94
C VAL A 282 0.15 10.16 -3.81
N GLY A 283 0.31 10.75 -2.63
CA GLY A 283 1.40 11.69 -2.37
C GLY A 283 1.42 12.85 -3.38
N VAL A 284 2.56 13.10 -3.97
CA VAL A 284 2.83 14.24 -4.88
C VAL A 284 2.29 14.09 -6.31
N MET A 285 1.64 12.97 -6.65
CA MET A 285 1.20 12.70 -8.03
C MET A 285 0.26 13.79 -8.55
N MET A 286 -0.66 14.28 -7.72
CA MET A 286 -1.58 15.37 -8.08
C MET A 286 -0.84 16.67 -8.43
N ASP A 287 0.16 17.04 -7.63
CA ASP A 287 0.99 18.23 -7.87
C ASP A 287 1.79 18.11 -9.17
N PHE A 288 2.37 16.94 -9.42
CA PHE A 288 3.11 16.69 -10.67
C PHE A 288 2.21 16.75 -11.91
N ALA A 289 0.99 16.22 -11.82
CA ALA A 289 0.01 16.34 -12.92
C ALA A 289 -0.41 17.81 -13.11
N TRP A 290 -0.64 18.55 -12.01
CA TRP A 290 -1.00 19.96 -12.03
C TRP A 290 0.08 20.85 -12.66
N LYS A 291 1.36 20.61 -12.34
CA LYS A 291 2.51 21.39 -12.83
C LYS A 291 2.81 21.20 -14.34
N GLN A 292 2.10 20.28 -15.02
CA GLN A 292 2.26 20.15 -16.47
C GLN A 292 1.66 21.36 -17.20
N PRO A 293 2.24 21.76 -18.37
CA PRO A 293 1.69 22.84 -19.18
C PRO A 293 0.21 22.62 -19.50
N GLU A 294 -0.57 23.70 -19.45
CA GLU A 294 -1.98 23.65 -19.86
C GLU A 294 -2.09 23.35 -21.36
N ARG A 295 -3.06 22.52 -21.73
CA ARG A 295 -3.35 22.15 -23.11
C ARG A 295 -4.76 22.58 -23.47
N PRO A 296 -5.02 23.00 -24.73
CA PRO A 296 -6.35 23.39 -25.18
C PRO A 296 -7.40 22.28 -25.05
N ASP A 297 -6.97 21.02 -25.01
CA ASP A 297 -7.79 19.81 -24.93
C ASP A 297 -7.85 19.21 -23.50
N ASP A 298 -7.38 19.92 -22.47
CA ASP A 298 -7.39 19.39 -21.10
C ASP A 298 -8.80 19.01 -20.61
N LEU A 299 -9.85 19.70 -21.07
CA LEU A 299 -11.26 19.38 -20.78
C LEU A 299 -11.81 18.21 -21.61
N ASP A 300 -11.15 17.80 -22.69
CA ASP A 300 -11.61 16.70 -23.54
C ASP A 300 -11.18 15.36 -22.96
N ASN A 301 -11.86 14.94 -21.91
CA ASN A 301 -11.62 13.68 -21.21
C ASN A 301 -12.89 13.27 -20.40
N PRO A 302 -13.09 11.97 -20.10
CA PRO A 302 -14.28 11.47 -19.40
C PRO A 302 -14.15 11.48 -17.85
N LEU A 303 -13.07 12.03 -17.28
CA LEU A 303 -12.79 11.94 -15.86
C LEU A 303 -13.80 12.75 -15.02
N ARG A 304 -14.54 12.08 -14.15
CA ARG A 304 -15.53 12.70 -13.25
C ARG A 304 -15.09 12.77 -11.79
N ALA A 305 -14.29 11.79 -11.34
CA ALA A 305 -13.88 11.70 -9.95
C ALA A 305 -12.41 11.37 -9.79
N VAL A 306 -11.78 11.96 -8.78
CA VAL A 306 -10.40 11.68 -8.37
C VAL A 306 -10.38 11.31 -6.88
N TYR A 307 -9.85 10.12 -6.57
CA TYR A 307 -9.51 9.73 -5.22
C TYR A 307 -8.06 10.14 -4.93
N ALA A 308 -7.85 11.15 -4.12
CA ALA A 308 -6.52 11.66 -3.81
C ALA A 308 -6.26 11.64 -2.30
N ALA A 309 -5.25 10.88 -1.88
CA ALA A 309 -4.86 10.75 -0.47
C ALA A 309 -3.35 11.01 -0.28
N PRO A 310 -2.98 12.16 0.33
CA PRO A 310 -3.83 13.30 0.67
C PRO A 310 -4.24 14.13 -0.56
N THR A 311 -5.35 14.85 -0.45
CA THR A 311 -5.77 15.81 -1.45
C THR A 311 -5.03 17.15 -1.26
N ALA A 312 -4.35 17.65 -2.30
CA ALA A 312 -3.72 18.97 -2.30
C ALA A 312 -4.79 20.08 -2.34
N SER A 313 -5.30 20.48 -1.19
CA SER A 313 -6.46 21.38 -1.03
C SER A 313 -6.29 22.74 -1.74
N THR A 314 -5.06 23.23 -1.90
CA THR A 314 -4.75 24.53 -2.52
C THR A 314 -5.02 24.56 -4.02
N ILE A 315 -4.99 23.42 -4.71
CA ILE A 315 -5.12 23.34 -6.17
C ILE A 315 -6.39 22.62 -6.64
N VAL A 316 -7.21 22.08 -5.73
CA VAL A 316 -8.42 21.28 -6.08
C VAL A 316 -9.34 22.05 -7.02
N GLU A 317 -9.70 23.29 -6.70
CA GLU A 317 -10.66 24.05 -7.50
C GLU A 317 -10.13 24.42 -8.88
N GLN A 318 -8.82 24.71 -8.98
CA GLN A 318 -8.18 24.95 -10.27
C GLN A 318 -8.08 23.67 -11.09
N PHE A 319 -7.77 22.54 -10.44
CA PHE A 319 -7.70 21.23 -11.07
C PHE A 319 -9.06 20.79 -11.63
N LYS A 320 -10.15 20.95 -10.83
CA LYS A 320 -11.54 20.72 -11.28
C LYS A 320 -11.85 21.51 -12.55
N ARG A 321 -11.54 22.81 -12.57
CA ARG A 321 -11.79 23.67 -13.71
C ARG A 321 -10.99 23.28 -14.95
N ARG A 322 -9.71 22.91 -14.77
CA ARG A 322 -8.81 22.55 -15.87
C ARG A 322 -9.21 21.24 -16.53
N TYR A 323 -9.54 20.23 -15.76
CA TYR A 323 -9.80 18.87 -16.26
C TYR A 323 -11.27 18.45 -16.24
N GLY A 324 -12.19 19.30 -15.82
CA GLY A 324 -13.61 18.99 -15.76
C GLY A 324 -14.02 18.02 -14.67
N VAL A 325 -13.17 17.80 -13.65
CA VAL A 325 -13.44 16.85 -12.57
C VAL A 325 -14.57 17.35 -11.67
N GLU A 326 -15.61 16.55 -11.48
CA GLU A 326 -16.76 16.90 -10.64
C GLU A 326 -16.42 16.84 -9.15
N SER A 327 -15.71 15.78 -8.73
CA SER A 327 -15.43 15.55 -7.33
C SER A 327 -14.02 15.04 -7.06
N PHE A 328 -13.39 15.62 -6.03
CA PHE A 328 -12.26 15.04 -5.33
C PHE A 328 -12.74 14.40 -4.04
N VAL A 329 -12.39 13.15 -3.86
CA VAL A 329 -12.67 12.41 -2.63
C VAL A 329 -11.36 11.99 -1.97
N ASP A 330 -11.41 11.83 -0.67
CA ASP A 330 -10.27 11.51 0.18
C ASP A 330 -10.72 10.60 1.31
N ALA A 331 -9.80 9.84 1.86
CA ALA A 331 -10.05 8.97 2.99
C ALA A 331 -8.85 8.94 3.93
N PHE A 332 -9.10 8.90 5.21
CA PHE A 332 -8.09 8.62 6.22
C PHE A 332 -8.31 7.21 6.77
N GLY A 333 -7.32 6.37 6.64
CA GLY A 333 -7.38 4.98 7.08
C GLY A 333 -6.00 4.31 7.12
N LEU A 334 -6.00 3.07 7.55
CA LEU A 334 -4.82 2.21 7.69
C LEU A 334 -5.10 0.83 7.10
N THR A 335 -4.04 0.14 6.71
CA THR A 335 -4.16 -1.25 6.23
C THR A 335 -4.84 -2.15 7.26
N GLU A 336 -4.67 -1.87 8.54
CA GLU A 336 -5.23 -2.63 9.65
C GLU A 336 -6.74 -2.48 9.82
N THR A 337 -7.31 -1.32 9.44
CA THR A 337 -8.70 -0.99 9.79
C THR A 337 -9.62 -0.70 8.61
N GLY A 338 -9.10 -0.33 7.45
CA GLY A 338 -9.89 0.35 6.43
C GLY A 338 -9.90 1.87 6.66
N ALA A 339 -10.83 2.58 6.06
CA ALA A 339 -10.91 4.03 6.10
C ALA A 339 -12.10 4.53 6.95
N PRO A 340 -11.93 4.72 8.27
CA PRO A 340 -13.00 5.15 9.16
C PRO A 340 -13.46 6.60 8.96
N ILE A 341 -12.67 7.42 8.24
CA ILE A 341 -12.95 8.81 7.99
C ILE A 341 -12.92 9.05 6.48
N LEU A 342 -14.05 9.52 5.92
CA LEU A 342 -14.27 9.65 4.49
C LEU A 342 -14.74 11.04 4.12
N SER A 343 -14.26 11.60 3.00
CA SER A 343 -14.79 12.85 2.45
C SER A 343 -15.96 12.57 1.51
N PRO A 344 -17.15 13.15 1.74
CA PRO A 344 -18.32 12.88 0.91
C PRO A 344 -18.14 13.37 -0.54
N TYR A 345 -18.65 12.61 -1.50
CA TYR A 345 -18.68 12.99 -2.92
C TYR A 345 -19.53 14.26 -3.13
N GLY A 346 -18.99 15.22 -3.90
CA GLY A 346 -19.71 16.44 -4.24
C GLY A 346 -19.92 17.42 -3.08
N VAL A 347 -19.29 17.19 -1.92
CA VAL A 347 -19.40 18.08 -0.76
C VAL A 347 -18.11 18.86 -0.59
N ASP A 348 -18.23 20.19 -0.47
CA ASP A 348 -17.09 21.05 -0.15
C ASP A 348 -16.57 20.75 1.25
N ARG A 349 -15.32 20.38 1.30
CA ARG A 349 -14.60 19.99 2.51
C ARG A 349 -13.89 21.22 3.10
N PRO A 350 -13.99 21.47 4.42
CA PRO A 350 -13.18 22.50 5.04
C PRO A 350 -11.69 22.29 4.79
N PRO A 351 -10.91 23.36 4.57
CA PRO A 351 -9.46 23.24 4.35
C PRO A 351 -8.77 22.43 5.47
N GLY A 352 -7.95 21.45 5.08
CA GLY A 352 -7.21 20.59 6.01
C GLY A 352 -8.04 19.48 6.68
N ALA A 353 -9.36 19.40 6.46
CA ALA A 353 -10.16 18.32 7.00
C ALA A 353 -9.87 17.01 6.27
N ALA A 354 -9.70 15.91 7.01
CA ALA A 354 -9.56 14.56 6.46
C ALA A 354 -10.90 13.98 6.00
N GLY A 355 -12.00 14.33 6.65
CA GLY A 355 -13.34 13.85 6.32
C GLY A 355 -14.28 13.75 7.52
N LEU A 356 -15.34 12.96 7.33
CA LEU A 356 -16.38 12.66 8.32
C LEU A 356 -16.31 11.17 8.71
N GLN A 357 -16.69 10.86 9.95
CA GLN A 357 -16.78 9.46 10.40
C GLN A 357 -17.81 8.68 9.58
N ALA A 358 -17.43 7.52 9.06
CA ALA A 358 -18.32 6.53 8.46
C ALA A 358 -19.03 5.69 9.55
N LYS A 359 -19.97 6.31 10.27
CA LYS A 359 -20.58 5.76 11.50
C LYS A 359 -21.32 4.44 11.29
N GLY A 360 -21.85 4.18 10.11
CA GLY A 360 -22.50 2.90 9.78
C GLY A 360 -21.51 1.73 9.67
N TRP A 361 -20.22 2.04 9.55
CA TRP A 361 -19.15 1.06 9.38
C TRP A 361 -18.19 1.00 10.54
N PHE A 362 -17.92 2.15 11.20
CA PHE A 362 -16.94 2.24 12.28
C PHE A 362 -17.44 3.02 13.48
N ASP A 363 -17.15 2.51 14.67
CA ASP A 363 -17.04 3.33 15.86
C ASP A 363 -15.62 3.90 15.93
N ILE A 364 -15.48 5.21 16.11
CA ILE A 364 -14.21 5.86 16.34
C ILE A 364 -14.29 6.82 17.53
N ARG A 365 -13.16 7.00 18.20
CA ARG A 365 -12.99 7.97 19.29
C ARG A 365 -11.64 8.66 19.15
N LEU A 366 -11.54 9.86 19.71
CA LEU A 366 -10.29 10.53 20.00
C LEU A 366 -10.05 10.42 21.49
N VAL A 367 -8.95 9.77 21.88
CA VAL A 367 -8.66 9.45 23.28
C VAL A 367 -7.30 10.01 23.68
N ASP A 368 -7.17 10.30 24.96
CA ASP A 368 -5.87 10.53 25.58
C ASP A 368 -5.08 9.20 25.58
N PRO A 369 -3.87 9.16 25.01
CA PRO A 369 -3.14 7.90 24.79
C PRO A 369 -2.65 7.23 26.08
N GLU A 370 -2.62 7.95 27.24
CA GLU A 370 -2.19 7.39 28.51
C GLU A 370 -3.36 6.79 29.28
N THR A 371 -4.55 7.39 29.17
CA THR A 371 -5.70 7.05 29.99
C THR A 371 -6.83 6.36 29.23
N ASP A 372 -6.78 6.34 27.89
CA ASP A 372 -7.84 5.88 26.98
C ASP A 372 -9.20 6.58 27.19
N ARG A 373 -9.21 7.74 27.85
CA ARG A 373 -10.41 8.56 28.01
C ARG A 373 -10.65 9.43 26.79
N GLU A 374 -11.90 9.51 26.36
CA GLU A 374 -12.26 10.36 25.23
C GLU A 374 -11.98 11.84 25.55
N VAL A 375 -11.32 12.53 24.60
CA VAL A 375 -11.02 13.97 24.72
C VAL A 375 -12.21 14.82 24.26
N PRO A 376 -12.38 16.04 24.79
CA PRO A 376 -13.40 16.97 24.33
C PRO A 376 -13.29 17.32 22.85
N VAL A 377 -14.40 17.76 22.25
CA VAL A 377 -14.43 18.28 20.88
C VAL A 377 -13.49 19.50 20.79
N GLY A 378 -12.64 19.52 19.75
CA GLY A 378 -11.63 20.56 19.54
C GLY A 378 -10.25 20.25 20.12
N GLU A 379 -10.17 19.28 21.03
CA GLU A 379 -8.90 18.80 21.58
C GLU A 379 -8.28 17.70 20.71
N VAL A 380 -6.97 17.57 20.80
CA VAL A 380 -6.19 16.55 20.08
C VAL A 380 -6.19 15.25 20.89
N GLY A 381 -6.53 14.13 20.24
CA GLY A 381 -6.46 12.81 20.83
C GLY A 381 -5.97 11.76 19.82
N GLU A 382 -5.55 10.59 20.34
CA GLU A 382 -5.26 9.45 19.50
C GLU A 382 -6.56 8.93 18.87
N LEU A 383 -6.55 8.71 17.56
CA LEU A 383 -7.66 8.04 16.89
C LEU A 383 -7.65 6.55 17.27
N VAL A 384 -8.75 6.09 17.87
CA VAL A 384 -8.98 4.67 18.09
C VAL A 384 -10.21 4.20 17.30
N VAL A 385 -10.11 3.00 16.74
CA VAL A 385 -11.06 2.49 15.74
C VAL A 385 -11.59 1.12 16.17
N ARG A 386 -12.89 0.89 15.93
CA ARG A 386 -13.53 -0.41 16.07
C ARG A 386 -14.53 -0.63 14.92
N PRO A 387 -14.50 -1.79 14.23
CA PRO A 387 -15.48 -2.09 13.19
C PRO A 387 -16.87 -2.35 13.80
N VAL A 388 -17.91 -1.95 13.06
CA VAL A 388 -19.31 -2.26 13.41
C VAL A 388 -19.72 -3.64 12.87
N ARG A 389 -19.10 -4.07 11.77
CA ARG A 389 -19.38 -5.36 11.15
C ARG A 389 -18.24 -6.35 11.45
N PRO A 390 -18.55 -7.63 11.63
CA PRO A 390 -17.51 -8.64 11.85
C PRO A 390 -16.60 -8.78 10.62
N TRP A 391 -15.30 -9.02 10.87
CA TRP A 391 -14.27 -9.31 9.87
C TRP A 391 -13.96 -8.16 8.87
N THR A 392 -14.45 -6.93 9.12
CA THR A 392 -14.15 -5.76 8.28
C THR A 392 -12.90 -4.99 8.71
N CYS A 393 -12.11 -5.56 9.61
CA CYS A 393 -10.75 -5.12 9.97
C CYS A 393 -9.81 -6.31 9.89
N SER A 394 -8.50 -6.02 10.01
CA SER A 394 -7.47 -7.06 10.02
C SER A 394 -7.66 -8.08 11.15
N MET A 395 -7.14 -9.28 10.94
CA MET A 395 -7.04 -10.32 11.96
C MET A 395 -5.90 -10.04 12.96
N GLY A 396 -5.16 -8.95 12.76
CA GLY A 396 -3.96 -8.58 13.48
C GLY A 396 -2.69 -8.75 12.67
N TYR A 397 -1.55 -8.77 13.34
CA TYR A 397 -0.24 -8.91 12.70
C TYR A 397 0.17 -10.38 12.61
N TYR A 398 0.44 -10.84 11.39
CA TYR A 398 0.78 -12.23 11.10
C TYR A 398 2.03 -12.68 11.86
N GLY A 399 1.88 -13.76 12.63
CA GLY A 399 2.96 -14.29 13.46
C GLY A 399 3.40 -13.41 14.66
N MET A 400 2.66 -12.32 14.96
CA MET A 400 3.01 -11.36 16.02
C MET A 400 1.84 -11.11 17.00
N PRO A 401 1.41 -12.11 17.78
CA PRO A 401 0.24 -11.99 18.66
C PRO A 401 0.40 -10.90 19.73
N GLU A 402 1.60 -10.72 20.30
CA GLU A 402 1.85 -9.69 21.31
C GLU A 402 1.68 -8.28 20.71
N LYS A 403 2.14 -8.06 19.49
CA LYS A 403 1.96 -6.78 18.78
C LYS A 403 0.50 -6.54 18.41
N THR A 404 -0.23 -7.59 18.12
CA THR A 404 -1.68 -7.53 17.90
C THR A 404 -2.41 -7.09 19.15
N LEU A 405 -2.11 -7.70 20.30
CA LEU A 405 -2.70 -7.32 21.59
C LEU A 405 -2.34 -5.90 22.01
N GLU A 406 -1.10 -5.47 21.76
CA GLU A 406 -0.67 -4.08 22.01
C GLU A 406 -1.48 -3.08 21.18
N ALA A 407 -1.74 -3.38 19.90
CA ALA A 407 -2.51 -2.52 19.02
C ALA A 407 -4.01 -2.51 19.33
N TRP A 408 -4.57 -3.64 19.83
CA TRP A 408 -6.00 -3.81 20.15
C TRP A 408 -6.30 -3.69 21.64
N ARG A 409 -5.56 -2.84 22.38
CA ARG A 409 -5.84 -2.65 23.81
C ARG A 409 -7.24 -2.05 24.04
N ASN A 410 -7.89 -2.41 25.14
CA ASN A 410 -9.25 -2.01 25.50
C ASN A 410 -10.31 -2.30 24.41
N LEU A 411 -10.08 -3.30 23.54
CA LEU A 411 -10.95 -3.66 22.42
C LEU A 411 -11.11 -2.55 21.35
N TRP A 412 -10.15 -1.66 21.27
CA TRP A 412 -10.02 -0.65 20.24
C TRP A 412 -8.67 -0.79 19.54
N PHE A 413 -8.67 -0.61 18.23
CA PHE A 413 -7.42 -0.49 17.49
C PHE A 413 -6.85 0.91 17.69
N HIS A 414 -5.65 0.98 18.25
CA HIS A 414 -4.89 2.19 18.47
C HIS A 414 -4.05 2.52 17.25
N THR A 415 -4.42 3.59 16.54
CA THR A 415 -3.78 3.94 15.26
C THR A 415 -2.39 4.53 15.43
N GLY A 416 -2.12 5.14 16.58
CA GLY A 416 -0.93 5.95 16.81
C GLY A 416 -0.97 7.31 16.12
N ASP A 417 -2.10 7.68 15.51
CA ASP A 417 -2.30 8.95 14.82
C ASP A 417 -3.10 9.94 15.67
N ALA A 418 -2.60 11.17 15.77
CA ALA A 418 -3.22 12.27 16.49
C ALA A 418 -4.16 13.05 15.58
N LEU A 419 -5.42 13.14 15.93
CA LEU A 419 -6.44 13.89 15.22
C LEU A 419 -7.18 14.83 16.18
N LYS A 420 -7.89 15.81 15.63
CA LYS A 420 -8.91 16.59 16.33
C LYS A 420 -10.22 16.57 15.54
N ARG A 421 -11.34 16.77 16.23
CA ARG A 421 -12.67 16.86 15.61
C ARG A 421 -13.30 18.20 15.95
N ASP A 422 -13.92 18.87 14.95
CA ASP A 422 -14.69 20.09 15.20
C ASP A 422 -16.14 19.80 15.65
N GLU A 423 -16.88 20.85 15.99
CA GLU A 423 -18.29 20.77 16.41
C GLU A 423 -19.22 20.25 15.30
N GLN A 424 -18.81 20.40 14.02
CA GLN A 424 -19.58 19.95 12.86
C GLN A 424 -19.30 18.49 12.52
N GLY A 425 -18.29 17.86 13.14
CA GLY A 425 -17.96 16.44 12.95
C GLY A 425 -16.83 16.19 11.95
N TRP A 426 -16.19 17.24 11.42
CA TRP A 426 -15.02 17.07 10.58
C TRP A 426 -13.79 16.72 11.42
N TYR A 427 -13.03 15.74 10.93
CA TYR A 427 -11.77 15.30 11.51
C TYR A 427 -10.60 15.95 10.78
N TYR A 428 -9.57 16.28 11.55
CA TYR A 428 -8.33 16.89 11.05
C TYR A 428 -7.15 16.08 11.56
N PHE A 429 -6.30 15.63 10.66
CA PHE A 429 -5.04 14.99 11.02
C PHE A 429 -4.08 16.06 11.58
N VAL A 430 -3.42 15.75 12.69
CA VAL A 430 -2.48 16.66 13.35
C VAL A 430 -1.05 16.16 13.18
N ASP A 431 -0.78 14.90 13.58
CA ASP A 431 0.54 14.27 13.46
C ASP A 431 0.45 12.77 13.81
N ARG A 432 1.58 12.07 13.75
CA ARG A 432 1.71 10.76 14.37
C ARG A 432 2.29 10.86 15.76
N TYR A 433 1.74 10.12 16.71
CA TYR A 433 2.34 9.99 18.04
C TYR A 433 3.68 9.21 17.97
N LYS A 434 3.88 8.44 16.92
CA LYS A 434 5.11 7.67 16.68
C LYS A 434 5.66 8.02 15.30
N ASP A 435 6.95 8.17 15.23
CA ASP A 435 7.78 8.71 14.16
C ASP A 435 7.84 7.91 12.86
N ALA A 436 6.80 7.86 12.10
CA ALA A 436 6.88 7.32 10.74
C ALA A 436 7.41 8.38 9.77
N LEU A 437 8.40 8.00 8.98
CA LEU A 437 8.88 8.77 7.86
C LEU A 437 8.01 8.49 6.64
N ARG A 438 7.66 9.53 5.89
CA ARG A 438 6.97 9.36 4.62
C ARG A 438 7.74 10.07 3.52
N ARG A 439 8.15 9.30 2.51
CA ARG A 439 8.91 9.83 1.38
C ARG A 439 8.37 9.27 0.08
N ARG A 440 7.97 10.14 -0.86
CA ARG A 440 7.45 9.80 -2.20
C ARG A 440 6.26 8.83 -2.16
N GLY A 441 5.36 9.01 -1.20
CA GLY A 441 4.21 8.14 -0.99
C GLY A 441 4.51 6.82 -0.29
N GLU A 442 5.78 6.50 -0.04
CA GLU A 442 6.24 5.30 0.66
C GLU A 442 6.44 5.58 2.14
N ASN A 443 5.90 4.70 2.97
CA ASN A 443 6.20 4.71 4.39
C ASN A 443 7.54 4.00 4.64
N ILE A 444 8.43 4.65 5.36
CA ILE A 444 9.77 4.15 5.69
C ILE A 444 9.82 3.87 7.19
N SER A 445 10.21 2.66 7.55
CA SER A 445 10.53 2.33 8.94
C SER A 445 11.90 2.91 9.29
N SER A 446 11.91 3.92 10.18
CA SER A 446 13.18 4.46 10.68
C SER A 446 14.04 3.37 11.32
N TYR A 447 13.43 2.40 11.98
CA TYR A 447 14.14 1.27 12.61
C TYR A 447 14.86 0.38 11.59
N GLU A 448 14.24 0.03 10.47
CA GLU A 448 14.87 -0.83 9.46
C GLU A 448 16.08 -0.13 8.83
N VAL A 449 15.98 1.19 8.61
CA VAL A 449 17.11 2.01 8.14
C VAL A 449 18.23 2.07 9.19
N GLU A 450 17.87 2.28 10.46
CA GLU A 450 18.81 2.28 11.58
C GLU A 450 19.55 0.95 11.67
N GLN A 451 18.87 -0.18 11.57
CA GLN A 451 19.50 -1.50 11.63
C GLN A 451 20.50 -1.74 10.47
N ALA A 452 20.17 -1.31 9.27
CA ALA A 452 21.08 -1.41 8.14
C ALA A 452 22.34 -0.56 8.35
N ILE A 453 22.19 0.67 8.84
CA ILE A 453 23.30 1.58 9.16
C ILE A 453 24.13 1.03 10.33
N LEU A 454 23.48 0.56 11.41
CA LEU A 454 24.13 -0.04 12.57
C LEU A 454 24.92 -1.32 12.26
N SER A 455 24.61 -1.99 11.13
CA SER A 455 25.41 -3.14 10.67
C SER A 455 26.78 -2.75 10.14
N HIS A 456 27.07 -1.47 9.97
CA HIS A 456 28.40 -0.97 9.57
C HIS A 456 29.36 -1.03 10.77
N PRO A 457 30.58 -1.61 10.63
CA PRO A 457 31.49 -1.81 11.77
C PRO A 457 31.88 -0.54 12.52
N ALA A 458 32.00 0.59 11.80
CA ALA A 458 32.37 1.87 12.38
C ALA A 458 31.21 2.66 12.99
N VAL A 459 29.98 2.17 12.95
CA VAL A 459 28.80 2.86 13.50
C VAL A 459 28.46 2.32 14.88
N ALA A 460 28.54 3.18 15.89
CA ALA A 460 28.19 2.83 17.27
C ALA A 460 26.70 3.04 17.56
N GLU A 461 26.12 4.17 17.11
CA GLU A 461 24.72 4.49 17.32
C GLU A 461 24.15 5.17 16.08
N CYS A 462 22.85 4.98 15.84
CA CYS A 462 22.14 5.62 14.74
C CYS A 462 20.70 5.95 15.14
N ALA A 463 20.23 7.12 14.72
CA ALA A 463 18.83 7.48 14.78
C ALA A 463 18.39 8.10 13.44
N VAL A 464 17.28 7.61 12.90
CA VAL A 464 16.75 8.08 11.61
C VAL A 464 15.45 8.84 11.82
N ILE A 465 15.36 10.01 11.19
CA ILE A 465 14.23 10.93 11.28
C ILE A 465 13.82 11.44 9.90
N GLY A 466 12.57 11.91 9.79
CA GLY A 466 12.13 12.77 8.70
C GLY A 466 12.52 14.21 8.95
N VAL A 467 12.94 14.88 7.90
CA VAL A 467 13.16 16.32 7.88
C VAL A 467 12.41 16.91 6.69
N PRO A 468 11.83 18.12 6.81
CA PRO A 468 11.06 18.71 5.72
C PRO A 468 11.88 18.76 4.43
N ALA A 469 11.28 18.28 3.33
CA ALA A 469 11.86 18.43 2.00
C ALA A 469 11.57 19.84 1.45
N ASP A 470 12.43 20.32 0.55
CA ASP A 470 12.23 21.59 -0.18
C ASP A 470 11.01 21.58 -1.14
N VAL A 471 10.08 20.63 -0.99
CA VAL A 471 8.93 20.45 -1.88
C VAL A 471 7.66 20.85 -1.14
N GLU A 472 6.85 21.71 -1.77
CA GLU A 472 5.56 22.19 -1.26
C GLU A 472 4.52 21.09 -0.91
N ALA A 473 4.85 19.83 -1.13
CA ALA A 473 3.95 18.68 -1.01
C ALA A 473 3.92 18.00 0.38
N GLY A 474 4.65 18.53 1.38
CA GLY A 474 4.58 18.01 2.75
C GLY A 474 5.19 16.61 2.95
N GLU A 475 6.14 16.22 2.11
CA GLU A 475 6.90 14.98 2.26
C GLU A 475 8.23 15.23 2.97
N ASP A 476 8.68 14.23 3.74
CA ASP A 476 9.96 14.25 4.44
C ASP A 476 11.09 13.71 3.57
N GLU A 477 12.30 14.21 3.79
CA GLU A 477 13.54 13.55 3.40
C GLU A 477 14.12 12.78 4.58
N VAL A 478 14.84 11.70 4.29
CA VAL A 478 15.45 10.85 5.31
C VAL A 478 16.78 11.43 5.77
N LEU A 479 16.90 11.69 7.08
CA LEU A 479 18.13 12.10 7.75
C LEU A 479 18.55 11.04 8.76
N ALA A 480 19.80 10.60 8.70
CA ALA A 480 20.43 9.76 9.69
C ALA A 480 21.37 10.58 10.59
N ALA A 481 21.14 10.53 11.90
CA ALA A 481 22.07 11.01 12.91
C ALA A 481 22.89 9.83 13.41
N ILE A 482 24.22 9.90 13.25
CA ILE A 482 25.15 8.76 13.46
C ILE A 482 26.21 9.14 14.48
N VAL A 483 26.46 8.23 15.43
CA VAL A 483 27.64 8.25 16.29
C VAL A 483 28.57 7.14 15.81
N ALA A 484 29.77 7.50 15.40
CA ALA A 484 30.75 6.54 14.93
C ALA A 484 31.68 6.08 16.09
N SER A 485 32.09 4.80 16.08
CA SER A 485 33.07 4.26 17.02
C SER A 485 34.51 4.59 16.60
N GLU A 486 34.72 4.87 15.32
CA GLU A 486 35.96 5.29 14.70
C GLU A 486 35.68 6.24 13.52
N PRO A 487 36.62 7.08 13.10
CA PRO A 487 36.41 8.00 12.00
C PRO A 487 35.97 7.27 10.73
N VAL A 488 34.82 7.68 10.16
CA VAL A 488 34.25 7.12 8.95
C VAL A 488 33.62 8.24 8.09
N ASP A 489 33.72 8.11 6.77
CA ASP A 489 33.08 9.02 5.84
C ASP A 489 31.56 8.70 5.78
N PRO A 490 30.67 9.70 5.96
CA PRO A 490 29.23 9.51 5.77
C PRO A 490 28.87 8.84 4.44
N ALA A 491 29.59 9.13 3.36
CA ALA A 491 29.36 8.52 2.06
C ALA A 491 29.64 7.00 2.08
N GLU A 492 30.66 6.55 2.83
CA GLU A 492 30.98 5.13 2.99
C GLU A 492 29.87 4.40 3.73
N VAL A 493 29.34 5.01 4.81
CA VAL A 493 28.21 4.45 5.57
C VAL A 493 26.96 4.32 4.69
N LEU A 494 26.66 5.31 3.84
CA LEU A 494 25.53 5.22 2.92
C LEU A 494 25.75 4.18 1.82
N GLN A 495 26.97 4.07 1.30
CA GLN A 495 27.34 3.04 0.32
C GLN A 495 27.23 1.62 0.92
N TRP A 496 27.53 1.45 2.22
CA TRP A 496 27.31 0.19 2.93
C TRP A 496 25.85 -0.28 2.90
N CYS A 497 24.90 0.66 2.77
CA CYS A 497 23.48 0.36 2.68
C CYS A 497 23.05 -0.08 1.28
N ASP A 498 23.89 0.07 0.25
CA ASP A 498 23.59 -0.38 -1.10
C ASP A 498 23.41 -1.90 -1.13
N GLY A 499 22.34 -2.38 -1.77
CA GLY A 499 21.96 -3.79 -1.79
C GLY A 499 21.38 -4.34 -0.48
N LYS A 500 21.37 -3.53 0.60
CA LYS A 500 20.71 -3.88 1.88
C LYS A 500 19.40 -3.12 2.04
N LEU A 501 19.33 -1.91 1.50
CA LEU A 501 18.16 -1.04 1.53
C LEU A 501 17.74 -0.66 0.12
N PRO A 502 16.42 -0.51 -0.13
CA PRO A 502 15.94 0.08 -1.37
C PRO A 502 16.50 1.51 -1.55
N PRO A 503 16.83 1.94 -2.77
CA PRO A 503 17.48 3.23 -3.01
C PRO A 503 16.70 4.45 -2.48
N PHE A 504 15.36 4.37 -2.42
CA PHE A 504 14.52 5.47 -1.92
C PHE A 504 14.50 5.58 -0.39
N VAL A 505 14.93 4.54 0.32
CA VAL A 505 14.98 4.46 1.78
C VAL A 505 16.34 4.95 2.32
N ILE A 506 17.41 4.85 1.52
CA ILE A 506 18.74 5.28 1.92
C ILE A 506 18.72 6.80 2.22
N PRO A 507 19.23 7.22 3.41
CA PRO A 507 19.20 8.61 3.81
C PRO A 507 19.81 9.56 2.77
N ARG A 508 19.16 10.70 2.58
CA ARG A 508 19.74 11.80 1.81
C ARG A 508 20.75 12.57 2.67
N PHE A 509 20.38 12.83 3.92
CA PHE A 509 21.21 13.61 4.83
C PHE A 509 21.81 12.73 5.92
N VAL A 510 23.08 13.02 6.28
CA VAL A 510 23.76 12.38 7.41
C VAL A 510 24.34 13.47 8.31
N ARG A 511 24.05 13.38 9.61
CA ARG A 511 24.71 14.17 10.65
C ARG A 511 25.58 13.26 11.47
N MET A 512 26.87 13.56 11.53
CA MET A 512 27.81 12.89 12.43
C MET A 512 27.80 13.62 13.77
N LEU A 513 27.51 12.89 14.84
CA LEU A 513 27.38 13.43 16.19
C LEU A 513 28.33 12.70 17.14
N ASP A 514 28.82 13.42 18.16
CA ASP A 514 29.60 12.80 19.24
C ASP A 514 28.71 11.94 20.16
N VAL A 515 27.43 12.35 20.33
CA VAL A 515 26.45 11.65 21.16
C VAL A 515 25.03 11.95 20.66
N LEU A 516 24.15 10.93 20.65
CA LEU A 516 22.74 11.14 20.38
C LEU A 516 22.01 11.74 21.60
N PRO A 517 21.04 12.66 21.40
CA PRO A 517 20.21 13.14 22.49
C PRO A 517 19.34 12.00 23.03
N LYS A 518 19.47 11.71 24.34
CA LYS A 518 18.79 10.58 24.98
C LYS A 518 17.95 11.03 26.18
N THR A 519 16.96 10.20 26.52
CA THR A 519 16.25 10.26 27.79
C THR A 519 17.11 9.67 28.90
N PRO A 520 16.76 9.90 30.19
CA PRO A 520 17.43 9.20 31.31
C PRO A 520 17.35 7.68 31.25
N SER A 521 16.43 7.13 30.46
CA SER A 521 16.31 5.68 30.21
C SER A 521 17.03 5.23 28.92
N GLU A 522 18.00 5.97 28.44
CA GLU A 522 18.83 5.72 27.25
C GLU A 522 18.07 5.65 25.90
N LYS A 523 16.80 6.08 25.84
CA LYS A 523 16.05 6.16 24.59
C LYS A 523 16.39 7.44 23.84
N VAL A 524 16.68 7.34 22.54
CA VAL A 524 16.97 8.48 21.68
C VAL A 524 15.74 9.42 21.58
N ARG A 525 15.97 10.71 21.78
CA ARG A 525 14.96 11.77 21.67
C ARG A 525 14.90 12.31 20.24
N LYS A 526 14.24 11.56 19.36
CA LYS A 526 14.11 11.93 17.93
C LYS A 526 13.49 13.32 17.72
N ALA A 527 12.62 13.77 18.63
CA ALA A 527 12.04 15.11 18.56
C ALA A 527 13.11 16.20 18.57
N VAL A 528 14.15 16.07 19.40
CA VAL A 528 15.29 17.02 19.45
C VAL A 528 16.03 17.05 18.12
N LEU A 529 16.30 15.86 17.55
CA LEU A 529 16.97 15.78 16.26
C LEU A 529 16.16 16.45 15.14
N ARG A 530 14.80 16.40 15.22
CA ARG A 530 13.91 17.07 14.26
C ARG A 530 13.90 18.59 14.44
N GLU A 531 13.92 19.09 15.68
CA GLU A 531 14.04 20.53 15.96
C GLU A 531 15.34 21.08 15.37
N ASP A 532 16.44 20.35 15.50
CA ASP A 532 17.71 20.72 14.90
C ASP A 532 17.67 20.70 13.36
N GLY A 533 16.94 19.77 12.78
CA GLY A 533 16.75 19.61 11.34
C GLY A 533 18.06 19.33 10.57
N ILE A 534 18.10 19.86 9.33
CA ILE A 534 19.31 19.78 8.48
C ILE A 534 20.25 20.90 8.90
N THR A 535 21.34 20.55 9.57
CA THR A 535 22.37 21.50 10.00
C THR A 535 23.36 21.79 8.87
N ALA A 536 24.07 22.91 8.95
CA ALA A 536 25.02 23.33 7.89
C ALA A 536 26.20 22.36 7.69
N ASP A 537 26.48 21.51 8.66
CA ASP A 537 27.50 20.46 8.63
C ASP A 537 26.96 19.09 8.21
N ALA A 538 25.66 18.99 7.90
CA ALA A 538 25.07 17.75 7.41
C ALA A 538 25.61 17.40 6.03
N PHE A 539 26.03 16.15 5.87
CA PHE A 539 26.37 15.59 4.57
C PHE A 539 25.09 15.42 3.73
N ASP A 540 25.09 15.95 2.51
CA ASP A 540 24.00 15.72 1.53
C ASP A 540 24.47 14.80 0.41
N ARG A 541 23.91 13.59 0.33
CA ARG A 541 24.20 12.60 -0.73
C ARG A 541 23.92 13.11 -2.14
N SER A 542 23.06 14.12 -2.32
CA SER A 542 22.76 14.69 -3.62
C SER A 542 23.88 15.60 -4.15
N GLY A 543 24.88 15.92 -3.33
CA GLY A 543 25.98 16.83 -3.67
C GLY A 543 25.57 18.31 -3.73
N ALA A 544 24.34 18.66 -3.33
CA ALA A 544 23.92 20.05 -3.19
C ALA A 544 24.40 20.61 -1.84
N PRO A 545 24.85 21.87 -1.74
CA PRO A 545 25.19 22.47 -0.45
C PRO A 545 23.94 22.51 0.44
N ALA A 546 24.08 22.14 1.72
CA ALA A 546 23.03 22.28 2.71
C ALA A 546 22.59 23.75 2.77
N ARG A 547 21.29 24.02 2.62
CA ARG A 547 20.71 25.37 2.67
C ARG A 547 20.31 25.75 4.08
#